data_88935746d8be37397b8c864d06d7c37a
#
_entry.id   88935746d8be37397b8c864d06d7c37a
#
_cell.length_a   1.000
_cell.length_b   1.000
_cell.length_c   1.000
_cell.angle_alpha   90.00
_cell.angle_beta   90.00
_cell.angle_gamma   90.00
#
_symmetry.space_group_name_H-M   'P 1'
#
loop_
_entity.id
_entity.type
_entity.pdbx_description
1 polymer ?
#
loop_
_entity_poly.entity_id
_entity_poly.type
_entity_poly.pdbx_seq_one_letter_code
_entity_poly.pdbx_strand_id
1 'polypeptide(L)'
;MATTHTIPPTPFPRLGEIYRNLALSLGTKRDSNELDRLAREGEYDWRIPDALMERLFIEPINELTQRTGKKSKAILANPFSALTYKLLTLYQQEYLQIVTSTELSATDRKSALPLLLDAFFVPTAWLGLHKIKQELGGPDLIKILDENSNPMKEVFLWFESTTNTETKTLFPRSHDEDRYQMELIRRWTSGENLPDYKSIEKMVNSIFKRNKNRYEKNFENSCNTLAFWLLIARSVSWFTKNYKTPLNAIINKCLNNPKRTQETALLLDELNFKNA
;
A
#
# COMPACT_ATOMS: atom_id res chain seq x y z
N MET A 1 23.17 -23.84 -20.69
CA MET A 1 23.40 -23.99 -19.24
C MET A 1 23.35 -22.61 -18.66
N ALA A 2 22.26 -22.24 -17.97
CA ALA A 2 22.16 -20.96 -17.29
C ALA A 2 23.05 -21.03 -16.05
N THR A 3 24.06 -20.17 -16.01
CA THR A 3 24.89 -19.97 -14.82
C THR A 3 24.01 -19.39 -13.73
N THR A 4 23.60 -20.24 -12.80
CA THR A 4 23.01 -19.79 -11.53
C THR A 4 24.06 -18.96 -10.81
N HIS A 5 23.96 -17.65 -10.90
CA HIS A 5 24.72 -16.76 -10.05
C HIS A 5 24.21 -16.94 -8.63
N THR A 6 24.82 -17.84 -7.90
CA THR A 6 24.63 -17.93 -6.45
C THR A 6 25.17 -16.67 -5.83
N ILE A 7 24.24 -15.80 -5.42
CA ILE A 7 24.61 -14.60 -4.68
C ILE A 7 25.10 -15.01 -3.31
N PRO A 8 26.17 -14.38 -2.84
CA PRO A 8 26.69 -14.65 -1.51
C PRO A 8 25.60 -14.42 -0.46
N PRO A 9 25.58 -15.18 0.63
CA PRO A 9 24.62 -14.99 1.70
C PRO A 9 24.67 -13.53 2.19
N THR A 10 23.58 -12.84 2.01
CA THR A 10 23.40 -11.45 2.44
C THR A 10 22.53 -11.40 3.70
N PRO A 11 22.77 -10.48 4.63
CA PRO A 11 21.89 -10.26 5.78
C PRO A 11 20.53 -9.70 5.39
N PHE A 12 20.36 -9.22 4.17
CA PHE A 12 19.10 -8.66 3.71
C PHE A 12 17.99 -9.70 3.62
N PRO A 13 16.73 -9.33 3.93
CA PRO A 13 15.61 -10.22 3.73
C PRO A 13 15.46 -10.53 2.23
N ARG A 14 15.06 -11.75 1.93
CA ARG A 14 14.77 -12.14 0.54
C ARG A 14 13.61 -11.33 -0.02
N LEU A 15 13.59 -11.12 -1.31
CA LEU A 15 12.50 -10.41 -1.97
C LEU A 15 11.14 -11.07 -1.67
N GLY A 16 11.08 -12.41 -1.66
CA GLY A 16 9.90 -13.16 -1.27
C GLY A 16 9.42 -12.88 0.16
N GLU A 17 10.33 -12.65 1.12
CA GLU A 17 9.96 -12.24 2.50
C GLU A 17 9.35 -10.84 2.52
N ILE A 18 9.91 -9.92 1.75
CA ILE A 18 9.43 -8.53 1.65
C ILE A 18 8.01 -8.52 1.07
N TYR A 19 7.80 -9.20 -0.04
CA TYR A 19 6.48 -9.28 -0.68
C TYR A 19 5.47 -10.05 0.16
N ARG A 20 5.89 -11.08 0.88
CA ARG A 20 5.05 -11.76 1.87
C ARG A 20 4.56 -10.79 2.95
N ASN A 21 5.46 -10.00 3.51
CA ASN A 21 5.12 -9.02 4.52
C ASN A 21 4.23 -7.91 3.96
N LEU A 22 4.47 -7.48 2.74
CA LEU A 22 3.61 -6.53 2.05
C LEU A 22 2.20 -7.09 1.83
N ALA A 23 2.07 -8.33 1.32
CA ALA A 23 0.77 -8.98 1.15
C ALA A 23 0.02 -9.17 2.49
N LEU A 24 0.73 -9.51 3.56
CA LEU A 24 0.16 -9.55 4.92
C LEU A 24 -0.29 -8.17 5.39
N SER A 25 0.52 -7.14 5.16
CA SER A 25 0.21 -5.77 5.54
C SER A 25 -1.01 -5.22 4.79
N LEU A 26 -1.17 -5.56 3.53
CA LEU A 26 -2.34 -5.19 2.72
C LEU A 26 -3.57 -6.09 3.01
N GLY A 27 -3.39 -7.24 3.66
CA GLY A 27 -4.44 -8.23 3.90
C GLY A 27 -4.88 -8.95 2.62
N THR A 28 -4.07 -8.94 1.58
CA THR A 28 -4.31 -9.60 0.30
C THR A 28 -3.77 -11.03 0.25
N LYS A 29 -2.96 -11.42 1.25
CA LYS A 29 -2.45 -12.79 1.34
C LYS A 29 -3.62 -13.75 1.53
N ARG A 30 -3.98 -14.42 0.46
CA ARG A 30 -4.77 -15.65 0.48
C ARG A 30 -3.77 -16.79 0.36
N ASP A 31 -3.89 -17.86 1.13
CA ASP A 31 -3.07 -19.07 1.19
C ASP A 31 -2.13 -19.30 -0.02
N SER A 32 -1.15 -18.42 -0.15
CA SER A 32 -0.18 -18.51 -1.23
C SER A 32 1.01 -19.33 -0.74
N ASN A 33 0.90 -20.64 -0.84
CA ASN A 33 2.01 -21.58 -0.60
C ASN A 33 3.25 -21.19 -1.41
N GLU A 34 3.04 -20.60 -2.60
CA GLU A 34 4.11 -20.14 -3.48
C GLU A 34 4.89 -18.97 -2.87
N LEU A 35 4.20 -17.95 -2.33
CA LEU A 35 4.85 -16.83 -1.67
C LEU A 35 5.57 -17.25 -0.39
N ASP A 36 4.97 -18.17 0.38
CA ASP A 36 5.63 -18.75 1.56
C ASP A 36 6.85 -19.60 1.18
N ARG A 37 6.80 -20.29 0.04
CA ARG A 37 7.94 -21.02 -0.52
C ARG A 37 9.04 -20.05 -0.93
N LEU A 38 8.74 -19.00 -1.70
CA LEU A 38 9.71 -17.99 -2.10
C LEU A 38 10.34 -17.26 -0.90
N ALA A 39 9.57 -17.09 0.18
CA ALA A 39 10.09 -16.48 1.41
C ALA A 39 11.07 -17.41 2.16
N ARG A 40 10.86 -18.73 2.11
CA ARG A 40 11.68 -19.73 2.85
C ARG A 40 12.81 -20.31 2.03
N GLU A 41 12.51 -20.71 0.81
CA GLU A 41 13.35 -21.59 -0.01
C GLU A 41 13.92 -20.86 -1.22
N GLY A 42 13.37 -19.67 -1.55
CA GLY A 42 13.79 -18.94 -2.71
C GLY A 42 15.31 -18.81 -2.69
N GLU A 43 15.96 -19.45 -3.61
CA GLU A 43 17.20 -18.91 -4.11
C GLU A 43 16.91 -17.43 -4.28
N TYR A 44 17.87 -16.55 -4.08
CA TYR A 44 17.68 -15.13 -4.30
C TYR A 44 17.25 -14.89 -5.75
N ASP A 45 16.09 -15.45 -6.10
CA ASP A 45 15.43 -15.25 -7.37
C ASP A 45 14.91 -13.83 -7.32
N TRP A 46 15.65 -13.00 -7.97
CA TRP A 46 15.66 -11.57 -7.95
C TRP A 46 14.35 -10.94 -8.38
N ARG A 47 13.46 -11.74 -8.93
CA ARG A 47 12.16 -11.25 -9.40
C ARG A 47 11.05 -12.12 -8.87
N ILE A 48 10.07 -11.48 -8.28
CA ILE A 48 8.78 -12.12 -8.09
C ILE A 48 8.16 -12.30 -9.49
N PRO A 49 7.68 -13.49 -9.84
CA PRO A 49 6.99 -13.69 -11.11
C PRO A 49 5.87 -12.68 -11.30
N ASP A 50 5.78 -12.06 -12.48
CA ASP A 50 4.78 -11.03 -12.78
C ASP A 50 3.36 -11.53 -12.50
N ALA A 51 3.05 -12.79 -12.83
CA ALA A 51 1.76 -13.40 -12.54
C ALA A 51 1.44 -13.46 -11.03
N LEU A 52 2.45 -13.65 -10.18
CA LEU A 52 2.27 -13.66 -8.73
C LEU A 52 2.08 -12.24 -8.19
N MET A 53 2.83 -11.28 -8.72
CA MET A 53 2.68 -9.87 -8.39
C MET A 53 1.29 -9.36 -8.80
N GLU A 54 0.85 -9.70 -10.00
CA GLU A 54 -0.48 -9.36 -10.50
C GLU A 54 -1.58 -9.89 -9.57
N ARG A 55 -1.58 -11.19 -9.31
CA ARG A 55 -2.57 -11.86 -8.46
C ARG A 55 -2.62 -11.35 -7.01
N LEU A 56 -1.48 -11.02 -6.42
CA LEU A 56 -1.41 -10.63 -5.01
C LEU A 56 -1.63 -9.14 -4.74
N PHE A 57 -1.30 -8.29 -5.70
CA PHE A 57 -1.29 -6.85 -5.49
C PHE A 57 -2.17 -6.10 -6.49
N ILE A 58 -2.07 -6.42 -7.77
CA ILE A 58 -2.70 -5.63 -8.82
C ILE A 58 -4.18 -5.97 -8.97
N GLU A 59 -4.52 -7.25 -9.11
CA GLU A 59 -5.92 -7.69 -9.18
C GLU A 59 -6.73 -7.26 -7.93
N PRO A 60 -6.24 -7.48 -6.68
CA PRO A 60 -6.95 -7.01 -5.50
C PRO A 60 -7.21 -5.51 -5.49
N ILE A 61 -6.21 -4.68 -5.87
CA ILE A 61 -6.39 -3.23 -5.94
C ILE A 61 -7.39 -2.86 -7.03
N ASN A 62 -7.31 -3.51 -8.19
CA ASN A 62 -8.24 -3.30 -9.28
C ASN A 62 -9.68 -3.65 -8.86
N GLU A 63 -9.90 -4.80 -8.23
CA GLU A 63 -11.21 -5.19 -7.70
C GLU A 63 -11.74 -4.22 -6.65
N LEU A 64 -10.85 -3.75 -5.76
CA LEU A 64 -11.21 -2.86 -4.68
C LEU A 64 -11.59 -1.46 -5.15
N THR A 65 -10.98 -0.98 -6.22
CA THR A 65 -11.11 0.39 -6.72
C THR A 65 -11.98 0.53 -7.98
N GLN A 66 -12.57 -0.54 -8.48
CA GLN A 66 -13.54 -0.52 -9.61
C GLN A 66 -14.91 -0.96 -9.15
N ARG A 67 -15.89 -0.04 -9.16
CA ARG A 67 -17.26 -0.31 -8.66
C ARG A 67 -18.32 -0.47 -9.73
N THR A 68 -18.09 0.05 -10.93
CA THR A 68 -19.09 0.12 -12.00
C THR A 68 -19.40 -1.21 -12.70
N GLY A 69 -18.82 -2.33 -12.26
CA GLY A 69 -19.05 -3.64 -12.91
C GLY A 69 -18.51 -3.78 -14.33
N LYS A 70 -18.02 -2.69 -14.93
CA LYS A 70 -17.26 -2.72 -16.17
C LYS A 70 -15.82 -3.12 -15.82
N LYS A 71 -15.59 -4.42 -15.69
CA LYS A 71 -14.21 -4.91 -15.63
C LYS A 71 -13.49 -4.39 -16.87
N SER A 72 -12.60 -3.42 -16.68
CA SER A 72 -11.69 -3.07 -17.76
C SER A 72 -10.93 -4.32 -18.13
N LYS A 73 -10.89 -4.67 -19.41
CA LYS A 73 -10.09 -5.82 -19.88
C LYS A 73 -8.61 -5.62 -19.62
N ALA A 74 -8.18 -4.39 -19.46
CA ALA A 74 -6.81 -4.04 -19.10
C ALA A 74 -6.75 -3.64 -17.64
N ILE A 75 -6.20 -4.49 -16.78
CA ILE A 75 -6.04 -4.26 -15.34
C ILE A 75 -5.26 -2.95 -15.08
N LEU A 76 -4.28 -2.66 -15.92
CA LEU A 76 -3.46 -1.45 -15.82
C LEU A 76 -4.15 -0.17 -16.35
N ALA A 77 -5.36 -0.26 -16.89
CA ALA A 77 -6.17 0.93 -17.19
C ALA A 77 -6.72 1.60 -15.91
N ASN A 78 -6.70 0.89 -14.78
CA ASN A 78 -7.00 1.46 -13.48
C ASN A 78 -5.78 2.22 -12.94
N PRO A 79 -5.86 3.53 -12.66
CA PRO A 79 -4.71 4.32 -12.23
C PRO A 79 -4.09 3.81 -10.92
N PHE A 80 -4.88 3.31 -9.98
CA PHE A 80 -4.36 2.73 -8.73
C PHE A 80 -3.54 1.46 -8.99
N SER A 81 -4.02 0.60 -9.89
CA SER A 81 -3.33 -0.63 -10.28
C SER A 81 -2.04 -0.33 -11.04
N ALA A 82 -2.10 0.59 -12.00
CA ALA A 82 -0.94 1.02 -12.77
C ALA A 82 0.16 1.62 -11.88
N LEU A 83 -0.21 2.52 -10.97
CA LEU A 83 0.72 3.12 -10.01
C LEU A 83 1.32 2.07 -9.07
N THR A 84 0.51 1.16 -8.56
CA THR A 84 1.00 0.08 -7.69
C THR A 84 1.98 -0.83 -8.43
N TYR A 85 1.66 -1.22 -9.67
CA TYR A 85 2.57 -2.03 -10.48
C TYR A 85 3.92 -1.35 -10.70
N LYS A 86 3.90 -0.08 -11.07
CA LYS A 86 5.11 0.72 -11.27
C LYS A 86 5.95 0.83 -10.00
N LEU A 87 5.32 1.11 -8.86
CA LEU A 87 6.02 1.18 -7.57
C LEU A 87 6.66 -0.16 -7.18
N LEU A 88 5.94 -1.26 -7.38
CA LEU A 88 6.47 -2.59 -7.07
C LEU A 88 7.62 -2.98 -8.02
N THR A 89 7.53 -2.63 -9.30
CA THR A 89 8.59 -2.89 -10.28
C THR A 89 9.83 -2.07 -9.95
N LEU A 90 9.66 -0.77 -9.67
CA LEU A 90 10.76 0.09 -9.25
C LEU A 90 11.43 -0.46 -7.99
N TYR A 91 10.62 -0.83 -6.99
CA TYR A 91 11.13 -1.40 -5.76
C TYR A 91 11.96 -2.67 -5.98
N GLN A 92 11.53 -3.56 -6.88
CA GLN A 92 12.34 -4.74 -7.24
C GLN A 92 13.70 -4.35 -7.85
N GLN A 93 13.69 -3.43 -8.80
CA GLN A 93 14.92 -3.01 -9.50
C GLN A 93 15.94 -2.45 -8.52
N GLU A 94 15.49 -1.58 -7.67
CA GLU A 94 16.36 -0.91 -6.72
C GLU A 94 16.81 -1.82 -5.58
N TYR A 95 15.94 -2.70 -5.08
CA TYR A 95 16.34 -3.73 -4.13
C TYR A 95 17.54 -4.52 -4.65
N LEU A 96 17.53 -4.86 -5.95
CA LEU A 96 18.65 -5.56 -6.60
C LEU A 96 19.93 -4.75 -6.56
N GLN A 97 19.84 -3.45 -6.89
CA GLN A 97 21.01 -2.56 -6.83
C GLN A 97 21.59 -2.47 -5.42
N ILE A 98 20.73 -2.33 -4.40
CA ILE A 98 21.16 -2.26 -3.01
C ILE A 98 21.85 -3.56 -2.58
N VAL A 99 21.25 -4.70 -2.85
CA VAL A 99 21.78 -6.01 -2.40
C VAL A 99 23.06 -6.40 -3.13
N THR A 100 23.24 -5.92 -4.37
CA THR A 100 24.48 -6.13 -5.13
C THR A 100 25.55 -5.08 -4.86
N SER A 101 25.18 -3.96 -4.24
CA SER A 101 26.15 -2.92 -3.91
C SER A 101 27.01 -3.34 -2.73
N THR A 102 28.32 -3.31 -2.91
CA THR A 102 29.30 -3.59 -1.85
C THR A 102 29.42 -2.48 -0.82
N GLU A 103 28.72 -1.37 -0.99
CA GLU A 103 28.78 -0.19 -0.14
C GLU A 103 27.93 -0.32 1.13
N LEU A 104 26.98 -1.24 1.17
CA LEU A 104 26.15 -1.48 2.35
C LEU A 104 26.76 -2.58 3.22
N SER A 105 27.54 -2.18 4.22
CA SER A 105 28.14 -3.08 5.22
C SER A 105 27.14 -3.46 6.32
N ALA A 106 26.00 -4.02 5.99
CA ALA A 106 25.14 -4.61 7.00
C ALA A 106 25.76 -5.93 7.47
N THR A 107 26.20 -6.00 8.71
CA THR A 107 26.87 -7.17 9.27
C THR A 107 25.90 -8.25 9.76
N ASP A 108 24.62 -7.90 9.94
CA ASP A 108 23.60 -8.83 10.41
C ASP A 108 22.19 -8.47 9.88
N ARG A 109 21.28 -9.44 9.99
CA ARG A 109 19.90 -9.32 9.50
C ARG A 109 19.08 -8.26 10.25
N LYS A 110 19.39 -7.97 11.50
CA LYS A 110 18.65 -7.01 12.32
C LYS A 110 18.94 -5.58 11.87
N SER A 111 20.17 -5.31 11.47
CA SER A 111 20.58 -4.01 10.94
C SER A 111 20.22 -3.82 9.47
N ALA A 112 20.12 -4.90 8.69
CA ALA A 112 19.82 -4.83 7.27
C ALA A 112 18.39 -4.32 6.97
N LEU A 113 17.39 -4.77 7.74
CA LEU A 113 16.00 -4.36 7.50
C LEU A 113 15.76 -2.86 7.75
N PRO A 114 16.21 -2.26 8.86
CA PRO A 114 16.15 -0.81 9.04
C PRO A 114 16.86 -0.03 7.94
N LEU A 115 18.02 -0.50 7.47
CA LEU A 115 18.75 0.12 6.36
C LEU A 115 17.96 0.07 5.04
N LEU A 116 17.32 -1.05 4.72
CA LEU A 116 16.45 -1.17 3.55
C LEU A 116 15.23 -0.23 3.64
N LEU A 117 14.60 -0.16 4.81
CA LEU A 117 13.46 0.72 5.03
C LEU A 117 13.86 2.19 4.93
N ASP A 118 14.98 2.57 5.56
CA ASP A 118 15.48 3.94 5.57
C ASP A 118 16.01 4.35 4.19
N ALA A 119 16.78 3.47 3.54
CA ALA A 119 17.42 3.77 2.29
C ALA A 119 16.43 3.85 1.12
N PHE A 120 15.39 3.06 1.17
CA PHE A 120 14.72 2.69 -0.05
C PHE A 120 13.20 2.63 0.00
N PHE A 121 12.67 1.81 0.90
CA PHE A 121 11.23 1.52 0.91
C PHE A 121 10.40 2.78 1.22
N VAL A 122 10.82 3.55 2.21
CA VAL A 122 10.07 4.73 2.66
C VAL A 122 10.13 5.88 1.67
N PRO A 123 11.30 6.28 1.12
CA PRO A 123 11.34 7.33 0.11
C PRO A 123 10.50 6.99 -1.12
N THR A 124 10.62 5.78 -1.64
CA THR A 124 9.88 5.34 -2.83
C THR A 124 8.37 5.28 -2.56
N ALA A 125 7.96 4.68 -1.42
CA ALA A 125 6.58 4.63 -1.04
C ALA A 125 6.01 6.03 -0.76
N TRP A 126 6.76 6.89 -0.07
CA TRP A 126 6.38 8.27 0.23
C TRP A 126 6.13 9.08 -1.04
N LEU A 127 7.08 9.08 -1.97
CA LEU A 127 6.95 9.82 -3.23
C LEU A 127 5.82 9.26 -4.09
N GLY A 128 5.70 7.94 -4.17
CA GLY A 128 4.60 7.29 -4.88
C GLY A 128 3.24 7.64 -4.29
N LEU A 129 3.07 7.58 -2.97
CA LEU A 129 1.83 7.96 -2.29
C LEU A 129 1.55 9.47 -2.44
N HIS A 130 2.59 10.30 -2.42
CA HIS A 130 2.43 11.74 -2.64
C HIS A 130 1.92 12.02 -4.06
N LYS A 131 2.47 11.36 -5.07
CA LYS A 131 2.00 11.46 -6.46
C LYS A 131 0.56 10.98 -6.61
N ILE A 132 0.20 9.84 -6.02
CA ILE A 132 -1.18 9.33 -6.00
C ILE A 132 -2.11 10.37 -5.35
N LYS A 133 -1.72 10.96 -4.22
CA LYS A 133 -2.50 12.00 -3.56
C LYS A 133 -2.71 13.23 -4.45
N GLN A 134 -1.69 13.66 -5.17
CA GLN A 134 -1.79 14.80 -6.09
C GLN A 134 -2.73 14.53 -7.26
N GLU A 135 -2.72 13.35 -7.81
CA GLU A 135 -3.50 13.00 -9.01
C GLU A 135 -4.93 12.56 -8.69
N LEU A 136 -5.12 11.81 -7.62
CA LEU A 136 -6.39 11.14 -7.28
C LEU A 136 -7.04 11.65 -5.99
N GLY A 137 -6.37 12.56 -5.30
CA GLY A 137 -6.76 13.01 -3.97
C GLY A 137 -6.37 12.02 -2.87
N GLY A 138 -6.40 12.48 -1.62
CA GLY A 138 -6.04 11.63 -0.49
C GLY A 138 -5.86 12.39 0.81
N PRO A 139 -5.71 11.66 1.91
CA PRO A 139 -5.52 12.22 3.24
C PRO A 139 -4.16 12.90 3.40
N ASP A 140 -3.96 13.53 4.54
CA ASP A 140 -2.66 14.03 4.93
C ASP A 140 -1.70 12.86 5.24
N LEU A 141 -0.69 12.71 4.38
CA LEU A 141 0.27 11.61 4.49
C LEU A 141 1.11 11.70 5.76
N ILE A 142 1.41 12.91 6.24
CA ILE A 142 2.17 13.10 7.50
C ILE A 142 1.36 12.52 8.65
N LYS A 143 0.06 12.80 8.70
CA LYS A 143 -0.83 12.26 9.73
C LYS A 143 -1.03 10.75 9.64
N ILE A 144 -1.13 10.19 8.42
CA ILE A 144 -1.22 8.73 8.24
C ILE A 144 0.02 8.02 8.76
N LEU A 145 1.19 8.64 8.61
CA LEU A 145 2.48 8.05 8.96
C LEU A 145 2.93 8.41 10.39
N ASP A 146 2.21 9.29 11.07
CA ASP A 146 2.49 9.66 12.45
C ASP A 146 2.16 8.51 13.41
N GLU A 147 3.15 8.10 14.21
CA GLU A 147 3.01 7.04 15.20
C GLU A 147 1.97 7.34 16.29
N ASN A 148 1.66 8.63 16.53
CA ASN A 148 0.67 9.08 17.50
C ASN A 148 -0.73 9.21 16.89
N SER A 149 -0.88 9.02 15.59
CA SER A 149 -2.17 9.07 14.91
C SER A 149 -2.74 7.68 14.65
N ASN A 150 -4.02 7.61 14.33
CA ASN A 150 -4.62 6.41 13.80
C ASN A 150 -4.82 6.55 12.29
N PRO A 151 -4.05 5.84 11.44
CA PRO A 151 -4.12 5.98 10.00
C PRO A 151 -5.52 5.78 9.43
N MET A 152 -6.31 4.84 9.96
CA MET A 152 -7.69 4.60 9.53
C MET A 152 -8.58 5.80 9.82
N LYS A 153 -8.45 6.42 11.00
CA LYS A 153 -9.19 7.62 11.37
C LYS A 153 -8.89 8.78 10.42
N GLU A 154 -7.62 9.00 10.09
CA GLU A 154 -7.22 10.08 9.18
C GLU A 154 -7.80 9.89 7.77
N VAL A 155 -7.92 8.65 7.29
CA VAL A 155 -8.56 8.36 6.01
C VAL A 155 -10.06 8.68 6.05
N PHE A 156 -10.78 8.33 7.12
CA PHE A 156 -12.20 8.68 7.24
C PHE A 156 -12.41 10.18 7.39
N LEU A 157 -11.58 10.89 8.15
CA LEU A 157 -11.64 12.36 8.26
C LEU A 157 -11.42 13.05 6.91
N TRP A 158 -10.48 12.56 6.12
CA TRP A 158 -10.27 13.03 4.75
C TRP A 158 -11.52 12.77 3.89
N PHE A 159 -12.09 11.57 3.95
CA PHE A 159 -13.28 11.23 3.18
C PHE A 159 -14.47 12.11 3.54
N GLU A 160 -14.70 12.38 4.84
CA GLU A 160 -15.72 13.30 5.34
C GLU A 160 -15.54 14.70 4.76
N SER A 161 -14.32 15.23 4.79
CA SER A 161 -14.03 16.57 4.27
C SER A 161 -14.20 16.68 2.76
N THR A 162 -13.87 15.62 2.01
CA THR A 162 -13.94 15.59 0.54
C THR A 162 -15.39 15.44 0.05
N THR A 163 -16.19 14.63 0.75
CA THR A 163 -17.58 14.37 0.37
C THR A 163 -18.59 15.24 1.08
N ASN A 164 -18.14 16.10 1.99
CA ASN A 164 -18.99 16.87 2.90
C ASN A 164 -20.02 15.98 3.63
N THR A 165 -19.60 14.80 4.05
CA THR A 165 -20.46 13.77 4.62
C THR A 165 -19.86 13.23 5.88
N GLU A 166 -20.52 13.41 7.02
CA GLU A 166 -20.06 12.83 8.28
C GLU A 166 -20.15 11.30 8.26
N THR A 167 -19.10 10.60 8.70
CA THR A 167 -19.05 9.14 8.75
C THR A 167 -20.26 8.53 9.47
N LYS A 168 -20.74 9.20 10.53
CA LYS A 168 -21.95 8.76 11.28
C LYS A 168 -23.23 8.76 10.46
N THR A 169 -23.27 9.46 9.32
CA THR A 169 -24.44 9.55 8.44
C THR A 169 -24.35 8.61 7.24
N LEU A 170 -23.20 7.95 7.03
CA LEU A 170 -22.99 6.99 5.93
C LEU A 170 -23.92 5.79 6.03
N PHE A 171 -24.28 5.42 7.26
CA PHE A 171 -25.20 4.32 7.55
C PHE A 171 -26.31 4.82 8.46
N PRO A 172 -27.55 5.01 7.94
CA PRO A 172 -28.70 5.32 8.78
C PRO A 172 -28.95 4.14 9.75
N ARG A 173 -29.05 4.45 11.05
CA ARG A 173 -29.16 3.44 12.13
C ARG A 173 -30.46 2.61 12.12
N SER A 174 -31.15 2.56 10.99
CA SER A 174 -32.46 1.92 10.86
C SER A 174 -32.42 0.40 10.78
N HIS A 175 -31.25 -0.18 10.42
CA HIS A 175 -31.07 -1.61 10.24
C HIS A 175 -29.89 -2.13 11.06
N ASP A 176 -29.96 -3.39 11.50
CA ASP A 176 -28.88 -4.02 12.27
C ASP A 176 -27.57 -4.11 11.48
N GLU A 177 -27.64 -4.29 10.15
CA GLU A 177 -26.47 -4.27 9.27
C GLU A 177 -25.77 -2.90 9.29
N ASP A 178 -26.53 -1.81 9.29
CA ASP A 178 -25.98 -0.45 9.35
C ASP A 178 -25.30 -0.18 10.70
N ARG A 179 -25.88 -0.67 11.80
CA ARG A 179 -25.25 -0.61 13.13
C ARG A 179 -23.94 -1.39 13.17
N TYR A 180 -23.92 -2.57 12.57
CA TYR A 180 -22.72 -3.40 12.47
C TYR A 180 -21.62 -2.69 11.67
N GLN A 181 -21.96 -2.09 10.53
CA GLN A 181 -20.98 -1.33 9.71
C GLN A 181 -20.42 -0.12 10.48
N MET A 182 -21.25 0.62 11.20
CA MET A 182 -20.81 1.73 12.05
C MET A 182 -19.88 1.26 13.18
N GLU A 183 -20.18 0.12 13.80
CA GLU A 183 -19.31 -0.46 14.82
C GLU A 183 -17.96 -0.93 14.25
N LEU A 184 -17.93 -1.46 13.03
CA LEU A 184 -16.67 -1.76 12.35
C LEU A 184 -15.83 -0.50 12.11
N ILE A 185 -16.43 0.59 11.61
CA ILE A 185 -15.72 1.87 11.43
C ILE A 185 -15.16 2.35 12.79
N ARG A 186 -15.97 2.30 13.86
CA ARG A 186 -15.53 2.67 15.20
C ARG A 186 -14.28 1.87 15.63
N ARG A 187 -14.30 0.54 15.45
CA ARG A 187 -13.19 -0.34 15.83
C ARG A 187 -11.94 -0.07 14.98
N TRP A 188 -12.09 0.25 13.70
CA TRP A 188 -10.95 0.57 12.84
C TRP A 188 -10.35 1.93 13.22
N THR A 189 -11.21 2.93 13.47
CA THR A 189 -10.75 4.28 13.83
C THR A 189 -10.25 4.40 15.27
N SER A 190 -10.58 3.44 16.15
CA SER A 190 -10.00 3.33 17.50
C SER A 190 -8.70 2.51 17.53
N GLY A 191 -8.37 1.78 16.45
CA GLY A 191 -7.20 0.90 16.41
C GLY A 191 -7.42 -0.47 17.06
N GLU A 192 -8.66 -0.79 17.52
CA GLU A 192 -8.98 -2.09 18.11
C GLU A 192 -8.73 -3.24 17.13
N ASN A 193 -9.09 -3.02 15.86
CA ASN A 193 -8.97 -4.02 14.81
C ASN A 193 -8.34 -3.44 13.55
N LEU A 194 -7.54 -4.28 12.86
CA LEU A 194 -7.16 -4.04 11.47
C LEU A 194 -8.12 -4.82 10.56
N PRO A 195 -8.82 -4.15 9.63
CA PRO A 195 -9.68 -4.85 8.68
C PRO A 195 -8.85 -5.76 7.78
N ASP A 196 -9.45 -6.86 7.33
CA ASP A 196 -8.92 -7.56 6.18
C ASP A 196 -9.36 -6.88 4.87
N TYR A 197 -8.75 -7.26 3.77
CA TYR A 197 -9.07 -6.75 2.45
C TYR A 197 -10.57 -6.87 2.11
N LYS A 198 -11.19 -8.01 2.40
CA LYS A 198 -12.61 -8.28 2.13
C LYS A 198 -13.54 -7.42 2.98
N SER A 199 -13.14 -7.12 4.19
CA SER A 199 -13.90 -6.21 5.07
C SER A 199 -13.86 -4.78 4.54
N ILE A 200 -12.72 -4.30 4.04
CA ILE A 200 -12.61 -2.99 3.37
C ILE A 200 -13.52 -2.97 2.14
N GLU A 201 -13.43 -3.98 1.27
CA GLU A 201 -14.26 -4.09 0.07
C GLU A 201 -15.76 -4.03 0.39
N LYS A 202 -16.21 -4.84 1.34
CA LYS A 202 -17.63 -4.87 1.78
C LYS A 202 -18.07 -3.53 2.33
N MET A 203 -17.26 -2.92 3.20
CA MET A 203 -17.54 -1.62 3.81
C MET A 203 -17.74 -0.54 2.73
N VAL A 204 -16.78 -0.39 1.84
CA VAL A 204 -16.83 0.67 0.82
C VAL A 204 -17.93 0.41 -0.20
N ASN A 205 -18.19 -0.86 -0.55
CA ASN A 205 -19.35 -1.23 -1.37
C ASN A 205 -20.68 -0.85 -0.70
N SER A 206 -20.80 -1.06 0.60
CA SER A 206 -21.99 -0.68 1.37
C SER A 206 -22.16 0.83 1.42
N ILE A 207 -21.08 1.59 1.66
CA ILE A 207 -21.09 3.06 1.60
C ILE A 207 -21.59 3.53 0.23
N PHE A 208 -21.02 3.01 -0.86
CA PHE A 208 -21.41 3.37 -2.21
C PHE A 208 -22.88 3.06 -2.50
N LYS A 209 -23.33 1.82 -2.25
CA LYS A 209 -24.70 1.39 -2.50
C LYS A 209 -25.74 2.23 -1.75
N ARG A 210 -25.49 2.57 -0.50
CA ARG A 210 -26.39 3.34 0.35
C ARG A 210 -26.49 4.82 -0.04
N ASN A 211 -25.42 5.36 -0.62
CA ASN A 211 -25.30 6.80 -0.82
C ASN A 211 -25.24 7.25 -2.29
N LYS A 212 -25.17 6.33 -3.25
CA LYS A 212 -25.03 6.66 -4.69
C LYS A 212 -26.08 7.64 -5.23
N ASN A 213 -27.29 7.64 -4.67
CA ASN A 213 -28.38 8.51 -5.11
C ASN A 213 -28.40 9.86 -4.37
N ARG A 214 -27.57 10.06 -3.34
CA ARG A 214 -27.50 11.27 -2.53
C ARG A 214 -26.42 12.23 -2.99
N TYR A 215 -25.41 11.72 -3.68
CA TYR A 215 -24.19 12.45 -3.98
C TYR A 215 -23.95 12.54 -5.48
N GLU A 216 -23.19 13.56 -5.86
CA GLU A 216 -22.88 13.89 -7.22
C GLU A 216 -22.01 12.83 -7.92
N LYS A 217 -21.84 13.02 -9.24
CA LYS A 217 -21.13 12.14 -10.18
C LYS A 217 -19.73 11.66 -9.72
N ASN A 218 -19.10 12.39 -8.81
CA ASN A 218 -17.75 12.08 -8.30
C ASN A 218 -17.73 11.16 -7.07
N PHE A 219 -18.88 10.82 -6.49
CA PHE A 219 -18.93 10.03 -5.26
C PHE A 219 -18.34 8.62 -5.44
N GLU A 220 -18.51 8.03 -6.62
CA GLU A 220 -17.90 6.74 -6.94
C GLU A 220 -16.36 6.82 -6.89
N ASN A 221 -15.80 7.86 -7.50
CA ASN A 221 -14.36 8.09 -7.46
C ASN A 221 -13.86 8.30 -6.02
N SER A 222 -14.60 9.04 -5.20
CA SER A 222 -14.29 9.22 -3.78
C SER A 222 -14.31 7.88 -3.03
N CYS A 223 -15.26 6.99 -3.32
CA CYS A 223 -15.30 5.65 -2.75
C CYS A 223 -14.13 4.76 -3.22
N ASN A 224 -13.75 4.84 -4.49
CA ASN A 224 -12.59 4.11 -5.01
C ASN A 224 -11.29 4.59 -4.33
N THR A 225 -11.15 5.90 -4.19
CA THR A 225 -10.02 6.53 -3.50
C THR A 225 -10.01 6.19 -2.00
N LEU A 226 -11.19 6.20 -1.34
CA LEU A 226 -11.35 5.75 0.04
C LEU A 226 -10.85 4.29 0.23
N ALA A 227 -11.27 3.39 -0.66
CA ALA A 227 -10.88 1.99 -0.60
C ALA A 227 -9.36 1.81 -0.68
N PHE A 228 -8.72 2.51 -1.60
CA PHE A 228 -7.27 2.51 -1.74
C PHE A 228 -6.57 3.02 -0.48
N TRP A 229 -6.98 4.18 0.04
CA TRP A 229 -6.36 4.76 1.23
C TRP A 229 -6.60 3.96 2.51
N LEU A 230 -7.74 3.29 2.65
CA LEU A 230 -7.96 2.34 3.75
C LEU A 230 -6.99 1.15 3.68
N LEU A 231 -6.67 0.68 2.47
CA LEU A 231 -5.68 -0.36 2.28
C LEU A 231 -4.28 0.11 2.68
N ILE A 232 -3.89 1.32 2.29
CA ILE A 232 -2.62 1.93 2.69
C ILE A 232 -2.57 2.15 4.21
N ALA A 233 -3.62 2.71 4.81
CA ALA A 233 -3.70 2.93 6.25
C ALA A 233 -3.59 1.62 7.04
N ARG A 234 -4.21 0.56 6.54
CA ARG A 234 -4.06 -0.79 7.10
C ARG A 234 -2.61 -1.27 7.05
N SER A 235 -1.96 -1.09 5.90
CA SER A 235 -0.57 -1.48 5.72
C SER A 235 0.35 -0.75 6.69
N VAL A 236 0.20 0.58 6.80
CA VAL A 236 0.96 1.40 7.75
C VAL A 236 0.75 0.92 9.18
N SER A 237 -0.50 0.74 9.61
CA SER A 237 -0.82 0.26 10.96
C SER A 237 -0.25 -1.13 11.24
N TRP A 238 -0.24 -2.01 10.23
CA TRP A 238 0.34 -3.34 10.36
C TRP A 238 1.87 -3.28 10.52
N PHE A 239 2.56 -2.47 9.71
CA PHE A 239 4.01 -2.29 9.81
C PHE A 239 4.42 -1.67 11.14
N THR A 240 3.74 -0.63 11.58
CA THR A 240 3.99 0.02 12.88
C THR A 240 3.84 -0.97 14.04
N LYS A 241 2.78 -1.80 14.00
CA LYS A 241 2.52 -2.80 15.03
C LYS A 241 3.57 -3.92 15.06
N ASN A 242 4.01 -4.40 13.89
CA ASN A 242 4.88 -5.57 13.81
C ASN A 242 6.37 -5.23 13.87
N TYR A 243 6.76 -4.06 13.42
CA TYR A 243 8.17 -3.68 13.34
C TYR A 243 8.58 -2.55 14.29
N LYS A 244 7.62 -1.92 14.98
CA LYS A 244 7.86 -0.80 15.91
C LYS A 244 8.80 0.28 15.34
N THR A 245 8.80 0.44 14.03
CA THR A 245 9.69 1.37 13.35
C THR A 245 8.99 2.72 13.32
N PRO A 246 9.62 3.78 13.85
CA PRO A 246 9.05 5.13 13.75
C PRO A 246 9.15 5.60 12.29
N LEU A 247 8.12 5.33 11.51
CA LEU A 247 8.03 5.70 10.09
C LEU A 247 8.25 7.20 9.89
N ASN A 248 7.75 8.03 10.79
CA ASN A 248 7.98 9.48 10.76
C ASN A 248 9.45 9.87 10.84
N ALA A 249 10.23 9.21 11.69
CA ALA A 249 11.66 9.51 11.79
C ALA A 249 12.38 9.23 10.47
N ILE A 250 12.00 8.15 9.79
CA ILE A 250 12.55 7.78 8.50
C ILE A 250 12.11 8.78 7.41
N ILE A 251 10.83 9.16 7.40
CA ILE A 251 10.30 10.15 6.46
C ILE A 251 10.95 11.50 6.66
N ASN A 252 11.09 11.95 7.91
CA ASN A 252 11.77 13.22 8.21
C ASN A 252 13.23 13.21 7.74
N LYS A 253 13.93 12.09 7.85
CA LYS A 253 15.27 11.96 7.27
C LYS A 253 15.25 12.09 5.75
N CYS A 254 14.24 11.51 5.07
CA CYS A 254 14.08 11.61 3.63
C CYS A 254 13.77 13.06 3.20
N LEU A 255 12.86 13.73 3.90
CA LEU A 255 12.48 15.12 3.63
C LEU A 255 13.65 16.09 3.87
N ASN A 256 14.51 15.80 4.85
CA ASN A 256 15.69 16.60 5.15
C ASN A 256 16.90 16.29 4.25
N ASN A 257 16.79 15.33 3.34
CA ASN A 257 17.81 15.04 2.33
C ASN A 257 17.29 15.35 0.91
N PRO A 258 17.35 16.64 0.49
CA PRO A 258 16.74 17.09 -0.77
C PRO A 258 17.33 16.41 -2.00
N LYS A 259 18.64 16.08 -1.97
CA LYS A 259 19.30 15.42 -3.10
C LYS A 259 18.72 14.04 -3.37
N ARG A 260 18.54 13.25 -2.33
CA ARG A 260 17.98 11.89 -2.43
C ARG A 260 16.51 11.91 -2.85
N THR A 261 15.73 12.86 -2.31
CA THR A 261 14.33 13.06 -2.69
C THR A 261 14.21 13.43 -4.17
N GLN A 262 15.13 14.26 -4.68
CA GLN A 262 15.16 14.66 -6.07
C GLN A 262 15.55 13.49 -7.01
N GLU A 263 16.54 12.69 -6.64
CA GLU A 263 16.93 11.48 -7.40
C GLU A 263 15.77 10.47 -7.51
N THR A 264 15.08 10.21 -6.41
CA THR A 264 13.92 9.31 -6.42
C THR A 264 12.72 9.89 -7.17
N ALA A 265 12.52 11.21 -7.11
CA ALA A 265 11.48 11.90 -7.89
C ALA A 265 11.75 11.79 -9.39
N LEU A 266 12.98 11.98 -9.83
CA LEU A 266 13.39 11.80 -11.24
C LEU A 266 13.14 10.38 -11.72
N LEU A 267 13.48 9.35 -10.92
CA LEU A 267 13.19 7.95 -11.24
C LEU A 267 11.67 7.70 -11.39
N LEU A 268 10.84 8.29 -10.55
CA LEU A 268 9.39 8.18 -10.66
C LEU A 268 8.83 8.92 -11.89
N ASP A 269 9.44 10.04 -12.29
CA ASP A 269 9.04 10.79 -13.48
C ASP A 269 9.49 10.11 -14.77
N GLU A 270 10.66 9.47 -14.79
CA GLU A 270 11.13 8.63 -15.90
C GLU A 270 10.21 7.42 -16.17
N LEU A 271 9.53 6.92 -15.14
CA LEU A 271 8.53 5.86 -15.29
C LEU A 271 7.25 6.31 -16.05
N ASN A 272 7.20 7.54 -16.50
CA ASN A 272 6.21 8.14 -17.39
C ASN A 272 4.77 7.69 -17.10
N PHE A 273 4.19 8.22 -16.03
CA PHE A 273 2.79 7.94 -15.65
C PHE A 273 1.77 8.39 -16.72
N LYS A 274 2.21 9.15 -17.74
CA LYS A 274 1.34 9.65 -18.81
C LYS A 274 1.01 8.65 -19.92
N ASN A 275 1.69 7.51 -19.96
CA ASN A 275 1.56 6.50 -21.03
C ASN A 275 1.00 5.14 -20.55
N ALA A 276 0.22 5.13 -19.48
CA ALA A 276 -0.50 3.96 -19.00
C ALA A 276 -2.01 4.08 -19.26
#